data_20c19f622cc7bbebf21bec12884ae849
#
_entry.id   20c19f622cc7bbebf21bec12884ae849
#
_cell.length_a   1.000
_cell.length_b   1.000
_cell.length_c   1.000
_cell.angle_alpha   90.00
_cell.angle_beta   90.00
_cell.angle_gamma   90.00
#
_symmetry.space_group_name_H-M   'P 1'
#
loop_
_entity.id
_entity.type
_entity.pdbx_description
1 polymer ?
#
loop_
_entity_poly.entity_id
_entity_poly.type
_entity_poly.pdbx_seq_one_letter_code
_entity_poly.pdbx_strand_id
1 'polypeptide(L)'
;LLISAGLVLYLTTQKVVKPVEEEVIVPEDVRPVYEFVQGCANDIAREGLGLLGLQGGFITLPGIIERTPTAYIPIDSENYFKIPLWNYEGEDRTPSKGFMEREIARYVNERIKECTGAFEPFQQRFSVVEEGPVTTRTMITDDDVVLRISWPLALTMPERTTRLQDFVVRMPVRLGQIWDLANAALTAEN
;
A
#
# COMPACT_ATOMS: atom_id res chain seq x y z
N LEU A 1 -7.92 -21.17 -42.59
CA LEU A 1 -7.23 -22.03 -41.60
C LEU A 1 -5.84 -21.49 -41.17
N LEU A 2 -5.07 -20.78 -42.04
CA LEU A 2 -3.74 -20.23 -41.70
C LEU A 2 -3.80 -18.94 -40.87
N ILE A 3 -4.87 -18.15 -40.96
CA ILE A 3 -5.05 -16.88 -40.22
C ILE A 3 -5.38 -17.14 -38.74
N SER A 4 -6.13 -18.22 -38.46
CA SER A 4 -6.47 -18.59 -37.08
C SER A 4 -5.27 -19.11 -36.28
N ALA A 5 -4.33 -19.79 -36.92
CA ALA A 5 -3.10 -20.27 -36.27
C ALA A 5 -2.15 -19.12 -35.90
N GLY A 6 -2.05 -18.07 -36.72
CA GLY A 6 -1.24 -16.89 -36.45
C GLY A 6 -1.76 -16.07 -35.26
N LEU A 7 -3.09 -15.94 -35.13
CA LEU A 7 -3.71 -15.21 -34.02
C LEU A 7 -3.51 -15.91 -32.67
N VAL A 8 -3.61 -17.24 -32.65
CA VAL A 8 -3.37 -18.04 -31.43
C VAL A 8 -1.90 -17.94 -31.02
N LEU A 9 -0.95 -18.01 -31.96
CA LEU A 9 0.48 -17.86 -31.64
C LEU A 9 0.80 -16.44 -31.13
N TYR A 10 0.18 -15.40 -31.66
CA TYR A 10 0.37 -14.02 -31.21
C TYR A 10 -0.13 -13.80 -29.77
N LEU A 11 -1.27 -14.40 -29.42
CA LEU A 11 -1.84 -14.28 -28.07
C LEU A 11 -1.05 -15.09 -27.03
N THR A 12 -0.37 -16.18 -27.43
CA THR A 12 0.45 -16.97 -26.50
C THR A 12 1.86 -16.42 -26.28
N THR A 13 2.33 -15.48 -27.13
CA THR A 13 3.65 -14.85 -26.99
C THR A 13 3.67 -13.54 -26.24
N GLN A 14 2.55 -13.07 -25.71
CA GLN A 14 2.57 -11.97 -24.74
C GLN A 14 3.27 -12.48 -23.46
N LYS A 15 4.60 -12.44 -23.45
CA LYS A 15 5.38 -12.57 -22.23
C LYS A 15 4.88 -11.47 -21.28
N VAL A 16 4.21 -11.88 -20.20
CA VAL A 16 4.00 -11.00 -19.05
C VAL A 16 5.40 -10.56 -18.61
N VAL A 17 5.78 -9.35 -18.98
CA VAL A 17 7.01 -8.74 -18.48
C VAL A 17 6.75 -8.55 -16.99
N LYS A 18 7.23 -9.49 -16.17
CA LYS A 18 7.29 -9.27 -14.73
C LYS A 18 8.09 -7.98 -14.55
N PRO A 19 7.58 -6.99 -13.80
CA PRO A 19 8.37 -5.81 -13.52
C PRO A 19 9.69 -6.27 -12.92
N VAL A 20 10.80 -5.83 -13.52
CA VAL A 20 12.14 -6.09 -13.00
C VAL A 20 12.13 -5.58 -11.57
N GLU A 21 12.31 -6.46 -10.63
CA GLU A 21 12.47 -6.13 -9.22
C GLU A 21 13.78 -5.37 -9.11
N GLU A 22 13.70 -4.05 -9.06
CA GLU A 22 14.87 -3.19 -8.86
C GLU A 22 15.31 -3.41 -7.41
N GLU A 23 16.31 -4.27 -7.26
CA GLU A 23 16.88 -4.60 -5.96
C GLU A 23 17.61 -3.35 -5.44
N VAL A 24 17.12 -2.77 -4.36
CA VAL A 24 17.75 -1.62 -3.71
C VAL A 24 19.06 -2.08 -3.10
N ILE A 25 20.19 -1.66 -3.67
CA ILE A 25 21.52 -1.97 -3.12
C ILE A 25 21.75 -1.09 -1.89
N VAL A 26 21.67 -1.70 -0.71
CA VAL A 26 21.86 -1.01 0.57
C VAL A 26 23.27 -1.27 1.10
N PRO A 27 24.08 -0.23 1.35
CA PRO A 27 25.40 -0.39 1.98
C PRO A 27 25.29 -1.04 3.37
N GLU A 28 26.21 -1.95 3.68
CA GLU A 28 26.21 -2.75 4.92
C GLU A 28 26.16 -1.91 6.20
N ASP A 29 26.84 -0.80 6.23
CA ASP A 29 26.94 0.07 7.39
C ASP A 29 25.65 0.78 7.78
N VAL A 30 24.74 1.02 6.81
CA VAL A 30 23.43 1.65 7.01
C VAL A 30 22.28 0.67 6.91
N ARG A 31 22.54 -0.60 6.61
CA ARG A 31 21.53 -1.67 6.52
C ARG A 31 20.62 -1.74 7.75
N PRO A 32 21.10 -1.63 9.00
CA PRO A 32 20.22 -1.67 10.18
C PRO A 32 19.17 -0.55 10.18
N VAL A 33 19.52 0.64 9.69
CA VAL A 33 18.56 1.76 9.57
C VAL A 33 17.56 1.48 8.47
N TYR A 34 18.02 0.93 7.33
CA TYR A 34 17.14 0.54 6.23
C TYR A 34 16.09 -0.50 6.66
N GLU A 35 16.53 -1.57 7.32
CA GLU A 35 15.65 -2.65 7.81
C GLU A 35 14.67 -2.13 8.88
N PHE A 36 15.09 -1.20 9.73
CA PHE A 36 14.23 -0.58 10.71
C PHE A 36 13.10 0.23 10.05
N VAL A 37 13.41 1.05 9.04
CA VAL A 37 12.40 1.80 8.28
C VAL A 37 11.47 0.85 7.55
N GLN A 38 12.01 -0.22 6.93
CA GLN A 38 11.18 -1.25 6.30
C GLN A 38 10.25 -1.96 7.29
N GLY A 39 10.74 -2.26 8.49
CA GLY A 39 9.96 -2.85 9.57
C GLY A 39 8.78 -1.96 9.95
N CYS A 40 9.04 -0.68 10.24
CA CYS A 40 8.00 0.31 10.51
C CYS A 40 6.97 0.40 9.37
N ALA A 41 7.45 0.50 8.13
CA ALA A 41 6.58 0.60 6.97
C ALA A 41 5.71 -0.66 6.78
N ASN A 42 6.28 -1.86 7.03
CA ASN A 42 5.56 -3.13 6.95
C ASN A 42 4.45 -3.22 8.01
N ASP A 43 4.73 -2.83 9.24
CA ASP A 43 3.75 -2.91 10.33
C ASP A 43 2.60 -1.92 10.11
N ILE A 44 2.91 -0.68 9.70
CA ILE A 44 1.90 0.34 9.36
C ILE A 44 1.07 -0.10 8.15
N ALA A 45 1.71 -0.64 7.10
CA ALA A 45 0.99 -1.14 5.94
C ALA A 45 0.06 -2.31 6.27
N ARG A 46 0.49 -3.22 7.16
CA ARG A 46 -0.33 -4.32 7.65
C ARG A 46 -1.57 -3.82 8.40
N GLU A 47 -1.39 -2.83 9.28
CA GLU A 47 -2.49 -2.20 9.99
C GLU A 47 -3.46 -1.52 9.01
N GLY A 48 -2.95 -0.71 8.07
CA GLY A 48 -3.77 -0.05 7.05
C GLY A 48 -4.54 -1.02 6.16
N LEU A 49 -3.91 -2.14 5.75
CA LEU A 49 -4.59 -3.22 5.00
C LEU A 49 -5.66 -3.91 5.84
N GLY A 50 -5.43 -4.08 7.15
CA GLY A 50 -6.42 -4.61 8.08
C GLY A 50 -7.66 -3.70 8.15
N LEU A 51 -7.47 -2.39 8.35
CA LEU A 51 -8.54 -1.40 8.36
C LEU A 51 -9.32 -1.38 7.04
N LEU A 52 -8.59 -1.38 5.92
CA LEU A 52 -9.17 -1.40 4.58
C LEU A 52 -10.03 -2.65 4.35
N GLY A 53 -9.57 -3.81 4.79
CA GLY A 53 -10.34 -5.06 4.74
C GLY A 53 -11.59 -5.03 5.62
N LEU A 54 -11.48 -4.53 6.86
CA LEU A 54 -12.59 -4.40 7.80
C LEU A 54 -13.67 -3.43 7.32
N GLN A 55 -13.29 -2.38 6.58
CA GLN A 55 -14.21 -1.32 6.16
C GLN A 55 -14.50 -1.34 4.64
N GLY A 56 -14.48 -2.53 4.02
CA GLY A 56 -14.93 -2.71 2.64
C GLY A 56 -14.16 -1.86 1.61
N GLY A 57 -12.84 -1.70 1.79
CA GLY A 57 -11.96 -0.98 0.88
C GLY A 57 -11.67 0.48 1.26
N PHE A 58 -12.04 0.90 2.48
CA PHE A 58 -11.77 2.22 3.01
C PHE A 58 -10.89 2.14 4.27
N ILE A 59 -9.87 2.98 4.38
CA ILE A 59 -9.17 3.20 5.66
C ILE A 59 -9.89 4.30 6.44
N THR A 60 -10.26 5.38 5.76
CA THR A 60 -11.08 6.45 6.32
C THR A 60 -12.37 6.55 5.51
N LEU A 61 -13.51 6.49 6.19
CA LEU A 61 -14.79 6.60 5.52
C LEU A 61 -15.02 8.03 4.99
N PRO A 62 -15.52 8.18 3.76
CA PRO A 62 -16.02 9.45 3.27
C PRO A 62 -17.11 10.01 4.19
N GLY A 63 -17.04 11.31 4.51
CA GLY A 63 -17.98 11.92 5.45
C GLY A 63 -19.45 11.83 5.02
N ILE A 64 -19.75 11.67 3.74
CA ILE A 64 -21.12 11.42 3.26
C ILE A 64 -21.64 10.06 3.73
N ILE A 65 -20.80 9.02 3.69
CA ILE A 65 -21.14 7.68 4.17
C ILE A 65 -21.26 7.69 5.69
N GLU A 66 -20.29 8.30 6.36
CA GLU A 66 -20.22 8.33 7.83
C GLU A 66 -21.45 8.99 8.48
N ARG A 67 -21.98 10.05 7.84
CA ARG A 67 -23.18 10.77 8.31
C ARG A 67 -24.50 10.16 7.89
N THR A 68 -24.50 9.08 7.09
CA THR A 68 -25.71 8.42 6.59
C THR A 68 -25.84 7.02 7.21
N PRO A 69 -26.55 6.83 8.33
CA PRO A 69 -26.59 5.54 9.05
C PRO A 69 -27.10 4.35 8.24
N THR A 70 -27.85 4.59 7.18
CA THR A 70 -28.36 3.57 6.28
C THR A 70 -27.39 3.19 5.15
N ALA A 71 -26.29 3.94 4.99
CA ALA A 71 -25.28 3.72 3.94
C ALA A 71 -24.15 2.76 4.32
N TYR A 72 -24.20 2.19 5.52
CA TYR A 72 -23.20 1.25 6.02
C TYR A 72 -23.81 0.24 7.00
N ILE A 73 -23.08 -0.86 7.22
CA ILE A 73 -23.39 -1.86 8.25
C ILE A 73 -22.35 -1.70 9.36
N PRO A 74 -22.76 -1.41 10.64
CA PRO A 74 -21.84 -1.39 11.75
C PRO A 74 -21.38 -2.82 12.07
N ILE A 75 -20.09 -3.01 12.36
CA ILE A 75 -19.54 -4.33 12.70
C ILE A 75 -19.44 -4.51 14.21
N ASP A 76 -19.33 -3.42 14.96
CA ASP A 76 -19.19 -3.43 16.40
C ASP A 76 -20.28 -2.60 17.08
N SER A 77 -20.49 -2.83 18.39
CA SER A 77 -21.53 -2.16 19.17
C SER A 77 -21.29 -0.65 19.37
N GLU A 78 -20.05 -0.20 19.17
CA GLU A 78 -19.66 1.19 19.41
C GLU A 78 -19.59 1.98 18.10
N ASN A 79 -19.87 1.34 16.94
CA ASN A 79 -19.80 1.94 15.60
C ASN A 79 -18.42 2.48 15.20
N TYR A 80 -17.34 1.92 15.72
CA TYR A 80 -15.99 2.29 15.30
C TYR A 80 -15.69 1.81 13.87
N PHE A 81 -16.11 0.56 13.55
CA PHE A 81 -15.92 -0.03 12.23
C PHE A 81 -17.25 -0.16 11.51
N LYS A 82 -17.25 0.27 10.24
CA LYS A 82 -18.43 0.32 9.40
C LYS A 82 -18.12 -0.24 8.02
N ILE A 83 -18.95 -1.14 7.51
CA ILE A 83 -18.83 -1.63 6.13
C ILE A 83 -19.75 -0.77 5.25
N PRO A 84 -19.23 0.10 4.40
CA PRO A 84 -20.03 0.87 3.46
C PRO A 84 -20.78 -0.04 2.50
N LEU A 85 -22.00 0.33 2.16
CA LEU A 85 -22.72 -0.30 1.06
C LEU A 85 -22.15 0.25 -0.26
N TRP A 86 -21.58 -0.63 -1.07
CA TRP A 86 -21.00 -0.27 -2.36
C TRP A 86 -22.05 0.18 -3.38
N ASN A 87 -23.25 -0.44 -3.33
CA ASN A 87 -24.42 0.07 -4.05
C ASN A 87 -25.41 0.62 -3.00
N TYR A 88 -25.68 1.90 -3.06
CA TYR A 88 -26.59 2.57 -2.13
C TYR A 88 -27.49 3.55 -2.89
N GLU A 89 -28.82 3.31 -2.83
CA GLU A 89 -29.82 4.13 -3.52
C GLU A 89 -29.59 4.27 -5.04
N GLY A 90 -29.01 3.23 -5.67
CA GLY A 90 -28.68 3.21 -7.09
C GLY A 90 -27.37 3.92 -7.46
N GLU A 91 -26.61 4.40 -6.47
CA GLU A 91 -25.28 4.95 -6.67
C GLU A 91 -24.20 3.87 -6.43
N ASP A 92 -23.27 3.74 -7.38
CA ASP A 92 -22.08 2.94 -7.23
C ASP A 92 -21.04 3.69 -6.40
N ARG A 93 -20.72 3.15 -5.23
CA ARG A 93 -19.74 3.68 -4.27
C ARG A 93 -18.56 2.74 -4.08
N THR A 94 -18.35 1.81 -5.00
CA THR A 94 -17.28 0.83 -4.95
C THR A 94 -15.91 1.54 -4.96
N PRO A 95 -15.04 1.32 -3.95
CA PRO A 95 -13.71 1.90 -3.93
C PRO A 95 -12.86 1.30 -5.05
N SER A 96 -12.34 2.11 -5.95
CA SER A 96 -11.43 1.62 -6.99
C SER A 96 -10.09 1.16 -6.42
N LYS A 97 -9.37 0.26 -7.11
CA LYS A 97 -8.01 -0.14 -6.72
C LYS A 97 -7.11 1.09 -6.53
N GLY A 98 -7.14 2.05 -7.45
CA GLY A 98 -6.37 3.29 -7.34
C GLY A 98 -6.75 4.18 -6.15
N PHE A 99 -8.01 4.14 -5.69
CA PHE A 99 -8.42 4.80 -4.46
C PHE A 99 -7.78 4.09 -3.24
N MET A 100 -7.88 2.77 -3.15
CA MET A 100 -7.29 1.98 -2.07
C MET A 100 -5.76 2.15 -2.00
N GLU A 101 -5.08 2.19 -3.16
CA GLU A 101 -3.64 2.47 -3.25
C GLU A 101 -3.26 3.81 -2.62
N ARG A 102 -4.04 4.87 -2.89
CA ARG A 102 -3.82 6.19 -2.30
C ARG A 102 -4.09 6.22 -0.79
N GLU A 103 -5.12 5.52 -0.33
CA GLU A 103 -5.44 5.42 1.10
C GLU A 103 -4.31 4.73 1.88
N ILE A 104 -3.78 3.61 1.37
CA ILE A 104 -2.65 2.91 1.99
C ILE A 104 -1.40 3.81 1.99
N ALA A 105 -1.10 4.47 0.87
CA ALA A 105 0.05 5.37 0.76
C ALA A 105 -0.04 6.53 1.75
N ARG A 106 -1.22 7.17 1.87
CA ARG A 106 -1.49 8.22 2.83
C ARG A 106 -1.30 7.75 4.26
N TYR A 107 -1.86 6.58 4.60
CA TYR A 107 -1.78 5.99 5.93
C TYR A 107 -0.33 5.75 6.37
N VAL A 108 0.52 5.25 5.47
CA VAL A 108 1.94 5.07 5.73
C VAL A 108 2.66 6.40 5.89
N ASN A 109 2.42 7.37 5.00
CA ASN A 109 3.08 8.68 5.06
C ASN A 109 2.82 9.42 6.37
N GLU A 110 1.59 9.32 6.90
CA GLU A 110 1.17 10.00 8.12
C GLU A 110 1.81 9.41 9.39
N ARG A 111 2.15 8.10 9.39
CA ARG A 111 2.55 7.37 10.60
C ARG A 111 4.01 6.95 10.65
N ILE A 112 4.72 6.90 9.53
CA ILE A 112 6.06 6.33 9.48
C ILE A 112 7.05 7.09 10.37
N LYS A 113 6.91 8.41 10.49
CA LYS A 113 7.76 9.24 11.34
C LYS A 113 7.56 8.97 12.83
N GLU A 114 6.33 8.71 13.23
CA GLU A 114 6.02 8.33 14.60
C GLU A 114 6.63 6.96 14.95
N CYS A 115 6.48 5.97 14.05
CA CYS A 115 7.07 4.65 14.23
C CYS A 115 8.59 4.71 14.32
N THR A 116 9.25 5.51 13.50
CA THR A 116 10.72 5.60 13.51
C THR A 116 11.26 6.40 14.70
N GLY A 117 10.43 7.15 15.46
CA GLY A 117 10.79 7.80 16.72
C GLY A 117 12.06 8.64 16.64
N ALA A 118 12.20 9.47 15.57
CA ALA A 118 13.41 10.26 15.29
C ALA A 118 14.70 9.42 15.25
N PHE A 119 14.61 8.12 14.96
CA PHE A 119 15.75 7.19 14.88
C PHE A 119 16.55 7.04 16.19
N GLU A 120 15.90 7.19 17.34
CA GLU A 120 16.54 7.11 18.67
C GLU A 120 17.48 5.91 18.84
N PRO A 121 17.16 4.67 18.41
CA PRO A 121 18.06 3.52 18.57
C PRO A 121 19.41 3.66 17.85
N PHE A 122 19.51 4.58 16.89
CA PHE A 122 20.68 4.76 16.03
C PHE A 122 21.49 6.00 16.34
N GLN A 123 21.02 6.91 17.20
CA GLN A 123 21.64 8.22 17.50
C GLN A 123 23.06 8.13 18.08
N GLN A 124 23.44 7.02 18.70
CA GLN A 124 24.79 6.79 19.17
C GLN A 124 25.81 6.55 18.04
N ARG A 125 25.33 6.07 16.90
CA ARG A 125 26.16 5.69 15.75
C ARG A 125 26.02 6.63 14.58
N PHE A 126 24.82 7.16 14.36
CA PHE A 126 24.47 8.02 13.22
C PHE A 126 23.83 9.33 13.69
N SER A 127 24.18 10.43 13.02
CA SER A 127 23.30 11.58 12.96
C SER A 127 22.39 11.39 11.74
N VAL A 128 21.09 11.24 11.97
CA VAL A 128 20.10 11.05 10.90
C VAL A 128 19.40 12.37 10.61
N VAL A 129 19.48 12.83 9.37
CA VAL A 129 18.85 14.07 8.91
C VAL A 129 17.88 13.73 7.77
N GLU A 130 16.62 14.16 7.90
CA GLU A 130 15.64 14.09 6.83
C GLU A 130 15.92 15.19 5.80
N GLU A 131 16.28 14.80 4.57
CA GLU A 131 16.56 15.75 3.47
C GLU A 131 15.29 16.06 2.62
N GLY A 132 14.16 15.40 2.91
CA GLY A 132 12.91 15.60 2.18
C GLY A 132 11.70 14.91 2.82
N PRO A 133 10.52 15.13 2.26
CA PRO A 133 9.29 14.51 2.75
C PRO A 133 9.24 13.01 2.43
N VAL A 134 8.45 12.27 3.22
CA VAL A 134 8.06 10.91 2.90
C VAL A 134 7.03 10.93 1.78
N THR A 135 7.23 10.10 0.78
CA THR A 135 6.28 9.89 -0.31
C THR A 135 6.15 8.41 -0.61
N THR A 136 4.97 7.85 -0.43
CA THR A 136 4.69 6.44 -0.72
C THR A 136 3.88 6.30 -2.00
N ARG A 137 4.23 5.31 -2.81
CA ARG A 137 3.42 4.79 -3.91
C ARG A 137 3.06 3.35 -3.61
N THR A 138 1.78 3.07 -3.63
CA THR A 138 1.27 1.71 -3.45
C THR A 138 0.80 1.18 -4.79
N MET A 139 0.97 -0.11 -5.01
CA MET A 139 0.47 -0.84 -6.16
C MET A 139 -0.19 -2.13 -5.69
N ILE A 140 -1.46 -2.30 -6.03
CA ILE A 140 -2.24 -3.51 -5.76
C ILE A 140 -2.16 -4.40 -6.99
N THR A 141 -1.55 -5.58 -6.83
CA THR A 141 -1.51 -6.62 -7.87
C THR A 141 -2.44 -7.77 -7.49
N ASP A 142 -2.48 -8.80 -8.33
CA ASP A 142 -3.29 -9.99 -8.04
C ASP A 142 -2.75 -10.77 -6.84
N ASP A 143 -1.43 -10.83 -6.66
CA ASP A 143 -0.79 -11.69 -5.66
C ASP A 143 -0.26 -10.92 -4.44
N ASP A 144 -0.01 -9.61 -4.56
CA ASP A 144 0.60 -8.80 -3.52
C ASP A 144 0.18 -7.33 -3.55
N VAL A 145 0.54 -6.62 -2.48
CA VAL A 145 0.51 -5.17 -2.40
C VAL A 145 1.95 -4.70 -2.20
N VAL A 146 2.45 -3.89 -3.15
CA VAL A 146 3.82 -3.37 -3.14
C VAL A 146 3.80 -1.89 -2.79
N LEU A 147 4.58 -1.51 -1.78
CA LEU A 147 4.81 -0.13 -1.39
C LEU A 147 6.24 0.27 -1.77
N ARG A 148 6.36 1.37 -2.50
CA ARG A 148 7.63 2.05 -2.76
C ARG A 148 7.62 3.37 -2.01
N ILE A 149 8.51 3.52 -1.05
CA ILE A 149 8.59 4.67 -0.15
C ILE A 149 9.85 5.43 -0.51
N SER A 150 9.70 6.68 -0.93
CA SER A 150 10.82 7.59 -1.10
C SER A 150 10.89 8.50 0.11
N TRP A 151 11.98 8.37 0.87
CA TRP A 151 12.27 9.17 2.05
C TRP A 151 13.76 9.47 2.13
N PRO A 152 14.19 10.63 1.63
CA PRO A 152 15.59 10.99 1.62
C PRO A 152 16.14 11.19 3.05
N LEU A 153 17.06 10.32 3.45
CA LEU A 153 17.74 10.33 4.75
C LEU A 153 19.24 10.43 4.56
N ALA A 154 19.88 11.41 5.19
CA ALA A 154 21.33 11.48 5.30
C ALA A 154 21.77 10.92 6.64
N LEU A 155 22.58 9.85 6.62
CA LEU A 155 23.15 9.20 7.79
C LEU A 155 24.64 9.56 7.88
N THR A 156 24.97 10.41 8.85
CA THR A 156 26.33 10.92 9.03
C THR A 156 27.02 10.16 10.17
N MET A 157 28.18 9.63 9.86
CA MET A 157 29.19 9.08 10.79
C MET A 157 30.43 10.00 10.82
N PRO A 158 31.35 9.85 11.77
CA PRO A 158 32.52 10.73 11.87
C PRO A 158 33.34 10.88 10.59
N GLU A 159 33.40 9.82 9.76
CA GLU A 159 34.26 9.80 8.56
C GLU A 159 33.48 9.94 7.25
N ARG A 160 32.15 9.78 7.24
CA ARG A 160 31.36 9.80 6.02
C ARG A 160 29.87 10.04 6.25
N THR A 161 29.20 10.48 5.19
CA THR A 161 27.73 10.54 5.10
C THR A 161 27.24 9.59 4.02
N THR A 162 26.30 8.72 4.38
CA THR A 162 25.62 7.81 3.44
C THR A 162 24.18 8.24 3.32
N ARG A 163 23.61 8.21 2.10
CA ARG A 163 22.19 8.52 1.84
C ARG A 163 21.39 7.27 1.59
N LEU A 164 20.24 7.18 2.25
CA LEU A 164 19.17 6.25 1.93
C LEU A 164 18.00 7.05 1.40
N GLN A 165 17.31 6.53 0.40
CA GLN A 165 16.16 7.23 -0.19
C GLN A 165 14.99 6.30 -0.42
N ASP A 166 15.21 5.14 -1.02
CA ASP A 166 14.15 4.28 -1.50
C ASP A 166 14.03 3.02 -0.64
N PHE A 167 12.81 2.77 -0.17
CA PHE A 167 12.47 1.58 0.63
C PHE A 167 11.32 0.85 -0.06
N VAL A 168 11.41 -0.47 -0.10
CA VAL A 168 10.38 -1.30 -0.74
C VAL A 168 9.83 -2.30 0.28
N VAL A 169 8.51 -2.33 0.40
CA VAL A 169 7.78 -3.31 1.22
C VAL A 169 6.83 -4.08 0.32
N ARG A 170 6.84 -5.39 0.44
CA ARG A 170 5.94 -6.28 -0.30
C ARG A 170 5.12 -7.09 0.69
N MET A 171 3.79 -6.99 0.57
CA MET A 171 2.81 -7.69 1.38
C MET A 171 2.17 -8.78 0.54
N PRO A 172 2.30 -10.08 0.88
CA PRO A 172 1.68 -11.17 0.11
C PRO A 172 0.17 -11.27 0.40
N VAL A 173 -0.57 -10.25 -0.02
CA VAL A 173 -2.02 -10.13 0.16
C VAL A 173 -2.67 -10.02 -1.21
N ARG A 174 -3.54 -10.96 -1.56
CA ARG A 174 -4.26 -11.03 -2.83
C ARG A 174 -5.41 -10.03 -2.94
N LEU A 175 -5.15 -8.78 -2.54
CA LEU A 175 -6.18 -7.74 -2.49
C LEU A 175 -6.77 -7.48 -3.88
N GLY A 176 -5.95 -7.54 -4.94
CA GLY A 176 -6.41 -7.37 -6.31
C GLY A 176 -7.45 -8.40 -6.72
N GLN A 177 -7.17 -9.69 -6.46
CA GLN A 177 -8.10 -10.80 -6.76
C GLN A 177 -9.39 -10.70 -5.91
N ILE A 178 -9.25 -10.37 -4.62
CA ILE A 178 -10.41 -10.21 -3.72
C ILE A 178 -11.32 -9.09 -4.23
N TRP A 179 -10.75 -7.97 -4.62
CA TRP A 179 -11.51 -6.83 -5.16
C TRP A 179 -12.20 -7.19 -6.47
N ASP A 180 -11.50 -7.86 -7.41
CA ASP A 180 -12.07 -8.27 -8.70
C ASP A 180 -13.25 -9.23 -8.51
N LEU A 181 -13.12 -10.18 -7.57
CA LEU A 181 -14.19 -11.12 -7.25
C LEU A 181 -15.41 -10.40 -6.65
N ALA A 182 -15.18 -9.52 -5.67
CA ALA A 182 -16.25 -8.76 -5.01
C ALA A 182 -16.99 -7.84 -6.00
N ASN A 183 -16.24 -7.17 -6.87
CA ASN A 183 -16.81 -6.30 -7.90
C ASN A 183 -17.61 -7.08 -8.96
N ALA A 184 -17.12 -8.26 -9.35
CA ALA A 184 -17.85 -9.15 -10.27
C ALA A 184 -19.15 -9.66 -9.65
N ALA A 185 -19.16 -10.03 -8.38
CA ALA A 185 -20.37 -10.44 -7.66
C ALA A 185 -21.39 -9.30 -7.61
N LEU A 186 -20.97 -8.09 -7.24
CA LEU A 186 -21.84 -6.91 -7.22
C LEU A 186 -22.48 -6.62 -8.59
N THR A 187 -21.68 -6.74 -9.67
CA THR A 187 -22.15 -6.50 -11.04
C THR A 187 -23.15 -7.57 -11.50
N ALA A 188 -23.06 -8.78 -11.00
CA ALA A 188 -23.99 -9.87 -11.35
C ALA A 188 -25.36 -9.77 -10.63
N GLU A 189 -25.42 -9.02 -9.51
CA GLU A 189 -26.64 -8.81 -8.73
C GLU A 189 -27.45 -7.58 -9.17
N ASN A 190 -26.85 -6.67 -9.94
CA ASN A 190 -27.48 -5.46 -10.48
C ASN A 190 -27.86 -5.62 -11.95
#